data_be639c45bd2dee65c2f220b7ab64199f
#
_entry.id   be639c45bd2dee65c2f220b7ab64199f
#
_cell.length_a   1.000
_cell.length_b   1.000
_cell.length_c   1.000
_cell.angle_alpha   90.00
_cell.angle_beta   90.00
_cell.angle_gamma   90.00
#
_symmetry.space_group_name_H-M   'P 1'
#
loop_
_entity.id
_entity.type
_entity.pdbx_description
1 polymer ?
#
loop_
_entity_poly.entity_id
_entity_poly.type
_entity_poly.pdbx_seq_one_letter_code
_entity_poly.pdbx_strand_id
1 'polypeptide(L)'
;QSEPIQENTSQISFTRYIGEIKSVTIERLGSVRALVKLEGIHRNRNKKIDTNHSEGEGNYANNSGMNKLNNREWLPFVVRLYFYGGSEQIKMVHSFVYDGDQKKDFIRSLGIRFDVPMREALYNRHIAFSCADGGVWSEPVQPLVGRRILTLNKTDNKKNSNEKKDAQQMPTDEPSLQQQQMEGKRIPPYESFDEKNRSLLDNWASWNDYRLSQLTADAFSIRKRANNDNPWIGTFSGTRSDGYTFVGDITGGLGLCMHDFWQSYPSSIEISDARTPVATLTAWLWSPESEPMDLRHYDRIAHDLNASYEDVQEGMSTPYGIARTTTLTLIPQSGYAGKKAFADYAKQFSSPSLLMPTPNYLHARQAFGIWSLPDRTTPFRTRVEDRLDAYIDFYQKAIEQNKWYGFWNYGDVMHAYDPVRHTWRYDVGGFAWDNTELASNMWLWYNFLRTGRIDIWRMAEAMTRHTGEVDVYHIGPNAGLGSRHNVSHWGCGAKEARISQAAWNLSLIHI
;
A
#
# COMPACT_ATOMS: atom_id res chain seq x y z
N GLN A 1 52.17 7.51 -9.52
CA GLN A 1 51.29 6.70 -10.39
C GLN A 1 50.30 6.01 -9.46
N SER A 2 49.09 6.52 -9.41
CA SER A 2 47.95 5.88 -8.71
C SER A 2 47.40 4.80 -9.63
N GLU A 3 47.40 3.56 -9.18
CA GLU A 3 46.69 2.49 -9.88
C GLU A 3 45.20 2.77 -9.88
N PRO A 4 44.49 2.50 -11.00
CA PRO A 4 43.04 2.68 -11.04
C PRO A 4 42.37 1.63 -10.12
N ILE A 5 41.51 2.10 -9.23
CA ILE A 5 40.66 1.24 -8.42
C ILE A 5 39.78 0.45 -9.41
N GLN A 6 39.99 -0.84 -9.53
CA GLN A 6 39.05 -1.73 -10.21
C GLN A 6 37.76 -1.75 -9.38
N GLU A 7 36.74 -1.02 -9.83
CA GLU A 7 35.37 -1.23 -9.37
C GLU A 7 34.94 -2.63 -9.79
N ASN A 8 34.97 -3.55 -8.85
CA ASN A 8 34.26 -4.82 -8.96
C ASN A 8 32.76 -4.50 -8.91
N THR A 9 32.18 -4.15 -10.05
CA THR A 9 30.75 -4.13 -10.24
C THR A 9 30.28 -5.59 -10.24
N SER A 10 30.10 -6.15 -9.04
CA SER A 10 29.36 -7.41 -8.92
C SER A 10 27.96 -7.17 -9.47
N GLN A 11 27.63 -7.81 -10.56
CA GLN A 11 26.26 -7.77 -11.10
C GLN A 11 25.31 -8.27 -10.04
N ILE A 12 24.49 -7.37 -9.50
CA ILE A 12 23.43 -7.71 -8.57
C ILE A 12 22.38 -8.50 -9.36
N SER A 13 22.24 -9.79 -9.07
CA SER A 13 21.22 -10.62 -9.70
C SER A 13 19.97 -10.68 -8.84
N PHE A 14 18.81 -10.53 -9.46
CA PHE A 14 17.51 -10.68 -8.80
C PHE A 14 16.86 -11.99 -9.20
N THR A 15 16.30 -12.70 -8.22
CA THR A 15 15.50 -13.89 -8.46
C THR A 15 14.03 -13.54 -8.30
N ARG A 16 13.23 -13.84 -9.33
CA ARG A 16 11.78 -13.62 -9.31
C ARG A 16 11.05 -14.84 -8.76
N TYR A 17 10.17 -14.59 -7.80
CA TYR A 17 9.25 -15.56 -7.24
C TYR A 17 7.81 -15.21 -7.60
N ILE A 18 6.97 -16.22 -7.73
CA ILE A 18 5.54 -16.06 -8.00
C ILE A 18 4.77 -16.82 -6.93
N GLY A 19 3.74 -16.21 -6.38
CA GLY A 19 2.82 -16.85 -5.44
C GLY A 19 2.09 -18.02 -6.11
N GLU A 20 2.14 -19.19 -5.49
CA GLU A 20 1.41 -20.39 -5.90
C GLU A 20 0.40 -20.74 -4.83
N ILE A 21 -0.89 -20.79 -5.20
CA ILE A 21 -1.97 -21.16 -4.29
C ILE A 21 -1.91 -22.67 -4.06
N LYS A 22 -1.85 -23.09 -2.82
CA LYS A 22 -1.84 -24.49 -2.39
C LYS A 22 -3.21 -24.98 -1.96
N SER A 23 -4.00 -24.11 -1.33
CA SER A 23 -5.35 -24.46 -0.87
C SER A 23 -6.30 -23.29 -1.01
N VAL A 24 -7.59 -23.62 -1.20
CA VAL A 24 -8.70 -22.68 -1.21
C VAL A 24 -9.77 -23.21 -0.26
N THR A 25 -10.19 -22.40 0.70
CA THR A 25 -11.19 -22.78 1.71
C THR A 25 -12.25 -21.72 1.82
N ILE A 26 -13.51 -22.11 1.88
CA ILE A 26 -14.62 -21.21 2.25
C ILE A 26 -14.70 -21.21 3.77
N GLU A 27 -14.16 -20.15 4.41
CA GLU A 27 -14.18 -20.02 5.89
C GLU A 27 -15.57 -19.63 6.40
N ARG A 28 -16.33 -18.91 5.58
CA ARG A 28 -17.70 -18.49 5.93
C ARG A 28 -18.55 -18.36 4.67
N LEU A 29 -19.77 -18.86 4.76
CA LEU A 29 -20.82 -18.66 3.77
C LEU A 29 -22.10 -18.19 4.49
N GLY A 30 -22.50 -16.94 4.28
CA GLY A 30 -23.68 -16.35 4.89
C GLY A 30 -24.38 -15.38 3.94
N SER A 31 -25.63 -15.02 4.24
CA SER A 31 -26.43 -14.12 3.41
C SER A 31 -25.88 -12.70 3.31
N VAL A 32 -25.11 -12.25 4.32
CA VAL A 32 -24.56 -10.89 4.34
C VAL A 32 -23.09 -10.89 3.87
N ARG A 33 -22.34 -11.96 4.18
CA ARG A 33 -20.90 -12.02 3.89
C ARG A 33 -20.47 -13.44 3.57
N ALA A 34 -19.67 -13.58 2.50
CA ALA A 34 -18.87 -14.76 2.23
C ALA A 34 -17.38 -14.44 2.44
N LEU A 35 -16.62 -15.42 2.93
CA LEU A 35 -15.20 -15.33 3.17
C LEU A 35 -14.49 -16.54 2.55
N VAL A 36 -13.57 -16.24 1.63
CA VAL A 36 -12.73 -17.25 0.97
C VAL A 36 -11.29 -17.03 1.41
N LYS A 37 -10.66 -18.08 1.92
CA LYS A 37 -9.24 -18.11 2.28
C LYS A 37 -8.45 -18.85 1.19
N LEU A 38 -7.34 -18.25 0.77
CA LEU A 38 -6.33 -18.82 -0.12
C LEU A 38 -5.04 -18.93 0.68
N GLU A 39 -4.41 -20.12 0.67
CA GLU A 39 -3.09 -20.31 1.29
C GLU A 39 -2.10 -20.69 0.21
N GLY A 40 -0.92 -20.14 0.26
CA GLY A 40 0.08 -20.33 -0.77
C GLY A 40 1.50 -20.05 -0.30
N ILE A 41 2.43 -20.18 -1.23
CA ILE A 41 3.85 -19.97 -1.03
C ILE A 41 4.46 -19.36 -2.29
N HIS A 42 5.50 -18.59 -2.16
CA HIS A 42 6.22 -18.06 -3.31
C HIS A 42 7.24 -19.08 -3.79
N ARG A 43 7.22 -19.34 -5.09
CA ARG A 43 8.10 -20.32 -5.75
C ARG A 43 8.86 -19.66 -6.90
N ASN A 44 10.15 -19.98 -7.00
CA ASN A 44 10.93 -19.64 -8.19
C ASN A 44 10.49 -20.55 -9.35
N ARG A 45 9.87 -19.98 -10.36
CA ARG A 45 9.59 -20.65 -11.62
C ARG A 45 10.59 -20.14 -12.66
N ASN A 46 11.70 -20.83 -12.83
CA ASN A 46 12.47 -20.75 -14.07
C ASN A 46 11.66 -21.40 -15.21
N LYS A 47 10.53 -20.79 -15.60
CA LYS A 47 10.02 -21.03 -16.94
C LYS A 47 11.01 -20.33 -17.87
N LYS A 48 11.61 -21.09 -18.81
CA LYS A 48 11.96 -20.52 -20.12
C LYS A 48 10.70 -19.81 -20.57
N ILE A 49 10.71 -18.49 -20.51
CA ILE A 49 9.72 -17.68 -21.19
C ILE A 49 10.04 -17.95 -22.65
N ASP A 50 9.15 -18.63 -23.36
CA ASP A 50 9.15 -18.64 -24.81
C ASP A 50 8.91 -17.18 -25.23
N THR A 51 10.00 -16.43 -25.30
CA THR A 51 10.04 -15.11 -25.90
C THR A 51 10.11 -15.31 -27.39
N ASN A 52 8.96 -15.42 -28.02
CA ASN A 52 8.81 -15.06 -29.44
C ASN A 52 8.83 -13.52 -29.58
N HIS A 53 9.72 -12.86 -28.88
CA HIS A 53 10.15 -11.50 -29.16
C HIS A 53 11.66 -11.46 -28.94
N SER A 54 12.36 -11.28 -30.03
CA SER A 54 13.78 -11.13 -30.21
C SER A 54 14.39 -10.12 -29.22
N GLU A 55 15.16 -10.61 -28.26
CA GLU A 55 16.18 -9.81 -27.57
C GLU A 55 17.48 -10.61 -27.48
N GLY A 56 18.57 -9.89 -27.70
CA GLY A 56 19.89 -10.37 -27.98
C GLY A 56 20.46 -11.40 -26.99
N GLU A 57 21.16 -12.38 -27.55
CA GLU A 57 21.89 -13.43 -26.86
C GLU A 57 23.01 -12.87 -25.98
N GLY A 58 22.76 -12.86 -24.66
CA GLY A 58 23.83 -12.76 -23.66
C GLY A 58 24.22 -14.16 -23.19
N ASN A 59 25.43 -14.60 -23.49
CA ASN A 59 26.03 -15.86 -23.06
C ASN A 59 26.02 -15.98 -21.52
N TYR A 60 25.18 -16.86 -20.96
CA TYR A 60 25.23 -17.24 -19.55
C TYR A 60 26.04 -18.52 -19.37
N ALA A 61 27.19 -18.38 -18.71
CA ALA A 61 28.05 -19.47 -18.31
C ALA A 61 27.33 -20.44 -17.35
N ASN A 62 27.44 -21.74 -17.63
CA ASN A 62 26.98 -22.84 -16.79
C ASN A 62 27.72 -22.84 -15.45
N ASN A 63 26.99 -22.52 -14.36
CA ASN A 63 27.48 -22.69 -13.00
C ASN A 63 26.66 -23.75 -12.27
N SER A 64 27.27 -24.85 -11.91
CA SER A 64 26.66 -26.02 -11.23
C SER A 64 26.09 -25.73 -9.81
N GLY A 65 26.29 -24.51 -9.30
CA GLY A 65 25.65 -24.03 -8.06
C GLY A 65 24.22 -23.52 -8.24
N MET A 66 23.76 -23.23 -9.45
CA MET A 66 22.44 -22.66 -9.76
C MET A 66 21.29 -23.66 -9.62
N ASN A 67 21.55 -24.98 -9.67
CA ASN A 67 20.49 -25.97 -9.65
C ASN A 67 19.76 -26.13 -8.31
N LYS A 68 20.34 -25.70 -7.19
CA LYS A 68 19.66 -25.73 -5.87
C LYS A 68 18.75 -24.52 -5.62
N LEU A 69 18.93 -23.40 -6.32
CA LEU A 69 18.08 -22.21 -6.24
C LEU A 69 16.77 -22.37 -7.04
N ASN A 70 16.73 -23.32 -7.97
CA ASN A 70 15.64 -23.42 -8.95
C ASN A 70 14.31 -23.93 -8.40
N ASN A 71 14.25 -24.47 -7.17
CA ASN A 71 13.01 -25.02 -6.58
C ASN A 71 12.73 -24.48 -5.16
N ARG A 72 13.32 -23.34 -4.78
CA ARG A 72 13.08 -22.81 -3.46
C ARG A 72 11.65 -22.29 -3.33
N GLU A 73 10.99 -22.72 -2.27
CA GLU A 73 9.74 -22.17 -1.76
C GLU A 73 10.04 -21.32 -0.53
N TRP A 74 9.41 -20.17 -0.41
CA TRP A 74 9.53 -19.27 0.75
C TRP A 74 8.42 -18.24 0.81
N LEU A 75 8.38 -17.43 1.88
CA LEU A 75 7.35 -16.43 2.15
C LEU A 75 5.94 -17.01 2.00
N PRO A 76 5.56 -17.98 2.87
CA PRO A 76 4.19 -18.46 2.89
C PRO A 76 3.23 -17.31 3.12
N PHE A 77 2.09 -17.35 2.42
CA PHE A 77 1.10 -16.29 2.48
C PHE A 77 -0.31 -16.83 2.63
N VAL A 78 -1.17 -15.97 3.20
CA VAL A 78 -2.61 -16.18 3.27
C VAL A 78 -3.31 -14.97 2.68
N VAL A 79 -4.26 -15.22 1.78
CA VAL A 79 -5.16 -14.19 1.27
C VAL A 79 -6.58 -14.51 1.67
N ARG A 80 -7.27 -13.55 2.29
CA ARG A 80 -8.70 -13.64 2.59
C ARG A 80 -9.47 -12.65 1.74
N LEU A 81 -10.44 -13.16 0.99
CA LEU A 81 -11.35 -12.38 0.16
C LEU A 81 -12.71 -12.30 0.83
N TYR A 82 -13.13 -11.08 1.14
CA TYR A 82 -14.43 -10.79 1.73
C TYR A 82 -15.37 -10.26 0.67
N PHE A 83 -16.48 -10.94 0.48
CA PHE A 83 -17.57 -10.56 -0.41
C PHE A 83 -18.78 -10.19 0.46
N TYR A 84 -19.38 -9.05 0.21
CA TYR A 84 -20.54 -8.56 0.95
C TYR A 84 -21.78 -8.54 0.07
N GLY A 85 -22.89 -9.03 0.59
CA GLY A 85 -24.19 -8.99 -0.11
C GLY A 85 -24.58 -7.55 -0.45
N GLY A 86 -24.92 -7.28 -1.71
CA GLY A 86 -25.31 -5.94 -2.18
C GLY A 86 -24.12 -5.00 -2.45
N SER A 87 -22.88 -5.49 -2.41
CA SER A 87 -21.68 -4.70 -2.74
C SER A 87 -20.88 -5.38 -3.85
N GLU A 88 -20.40 -4.59 -4.81
CA GLU A 88 -19.46 -5.04 -5.84
C GLU A 88 -18.01 -5.00 -5.36
N GLN A 89 -17.77 -4.37 -4.21
CA GLN A 89 -16.43 -4.22 -3.65
C GLN A 89 -15.96 -5.53 -3.00
N ILE A 90 -14.69 -5.84 -3.18
CA ILE A 90 -14.05 -7.01 -2.59
C ILE A 90 -12.95 -6.52 -1.66
N LYS A 91 -13.06 -6.82 -0.36
CA LYS A 91 -11.95 -6.59 0.58
C LYS A 91 -11.01 -7.79 0.50
N MET A 92 -9.75 -7.52 0.23
CA MET A 92 -8.67 -8.50 0.21
C MET A 92 -7.73 -8.22 1.39
N VAL A 93 -7.46 -9.23 2.19
CA VAL A 93 -6.48 -9.18 3.27
C VAL A 93 -5.37 -10.15 2.95
N HIS A 94 -4.19 -9.65 2.70
CA HIS A 94 -2.99 -10.43 2.39
C HIS A 94 -2.05 -10.41 3.58
N SER A 95 -1.68 -11.58 4.08
CA SER A 95 -0.67 -11.76 5.14
C SER A 95 0.43 -12.66 4.62
N PHE A 96 1.67 -12.34 4.91
CA PHE A 96 2.79 -13.24 4.66
C PHE A 96 3.64 -13.39 5.93
N VAL A 97 4.38 -14.48 6.00
CA VAL A 97 5.34 -14.75 7.08
C VAL A 97 6.74 -14.80 6.49
N TYR A 98 7.69 -14.14 7.15
CA TYR A 98 9.09 -14.18 6.74
C TYR A 98 9.75 -15.47 7.24
N ASP A 99 10.19 -16.31 6.32
CA ASP A 99 10.88 -17.59 6.58
C ASP A 99 12.25 -17.66 5.87
N GLY A 100 12.81 -16.49 5.56
CA GLY A 100 14.10 -16.36 4.91
C GLY A 100 15.29 -16.37 5.87
N ASP A 101 16.49 -16.39 5.30
CA ASP A 101 17.76 -16.13 5.98
C ASP A 101 18.10 -14.64 5.84
N GLN A 102 17.99 -13.87 6.92
CA GLN A 102 18.21 -12.41 6.89
C GLN A 102 19.62 -12.01 6.41
N LYS A 103 20.58 -12.92 6.42
CA LYS A 103 21.95 -12.66 5.95
C LYS A 103 22.11 -12.85 4.45
N LYS A 104 21.13 -13.48 3.78
CA LYS A 104 21.20 -13.84 2.36
C LYS A 104 19.99 -13.33 1.56
N ASP A 105 18.84 -13.18 2.19
CA ASP A 105 17.56 -12.94 1.55
C ASP A 105 17.11 -11.50 1.75
N PHE A 106 17.32 -10.69 0.73
CA PHE A 106 16.92 -9.28 0.69
C PHE A 106 15.75 -9.15 -0.28
N ILE A 107 14.56 -8.84 0.23
CA ILE A 107 13.38 -8.66 -0.61
C ILE A 107 13.47 -7.34 -1.35
N ARG A 108 13.74 -7.41 -2.67
CA ARG A 108 13.83 -6.20 -3.52
C ARG A 108 12.47 -5.52 -3.69
N SER A 109 11.43 -6.32 -3.85
CA SER A 109 10.05 -5.84 -3.93
C SER A 109 9.06 -6.96 -3.63
N LEU A 110 7.88 -6.60 -3.12
CA LEU A 110 6.77 -7.52 -2.87
C LEU A 110 5.48 -6.85 -3.34
N GLY A 111 4.69 -7.53 -4.17
CA GLY A 111 3.47 -6.93 -4.71
C GLY A 111 2.42 -7.95 -5.14
N ILE A 112 1.20 -7.44 -5.32
CA ILE A 112 0.04 -8.20 -5.80
C ILE A 112 -0.38 -7.61 -7.14
N ARG A 113 -0.49 -8.47 -8.16
CA ARG A 113 -0.76 -8.09 -9.53
C ARG A 113 -2.19 -8.44 -9.93
N PHE A 114 -2.81 -7.54 -10.69
CA PHE A 114 -4.13 -7.70 -11.30
C PHE A 114 -4.03 -7.38 -12.80
N ASP A 115 -4.63 -8.20 -13.63
CA ASP A 115 -4.74 -7.96 -15.06
C ASP A 115 -6.12 -7.35 -15.36
N VAL A 116 -6.13 -6.19 -16.03
CA VAL A 116 -7.34 -5.39 -16.28
C VAL A 116 -7.56 -5.26 -17.80
N PRO A 117 -8.63 -5.85 -18.34
CA PRO A 117 -8.95 -5.72 -19.76
C PRO A 117 -9.23 -4.27 -20.18
N MET A 118 -8.61 -3.83 -21.28
CA MET A 118 -8.74 -2.50 -21.87
C MET A 118 -9.36 -2.64 -23.27
N ARG A 119 -10.63 -2.31 -23.43
CA ARG A 119 -11.43 -2.60 -24.63
C ARG A 119 -11.49 -1.45 -25.63
N GLU A 120 -11.35 -0.23 -25.12
CA GLU A 120 -11.57 0.99 -25.91
C GLU A 120 -10.28 1.51 -26.58
N ALA A 121 -10.42 2.45 -27.49
CA ALA A 121 -9.31 3.19 -28.08
C ALA A 121 -8.51 3.93 -27.00
N LEU A 122 -7.21 4.19 -27.24
CA LEU A 122 -6.30 4.77 -26.24
C LEU A 122 -6.78 6.09 -25.63
N TYR A 123 -7.45 6.92 -26.43
CA TYR A 123 -8.02 8.19 -25.98
C TYR A 123 -9.31 8.04 -25.14
N ASN A 124 -9.89 6.83 -25.04
CA ASN A 124 -11.01 6.48 -24.16
C ASN A 124 -10.59 5.67 -22.93
N ARG A 125 -9.27 5.46 -22.72
CA ARG A 125 -8.71 4.78 -21.56
C ARG A 125 -8.21 5.80 -20.55
N HIS A 126 -8.43 5.54 -19.26
CA HIS A 126 -8.15 6.50 -18.19
C HIS A 126 -7.38 5.87 -17.05
N ILE A 127 -6.46 6.66 -16.49
CA ILE A 127 -5.69 6.34 -15.29
C ILE A 127 -5.96 7.43 -14.26
N ALA A 128 -6.11 7.04 -12.99
CA ALA A 128 -6.21 8.00 -11.89
C ALA A 128 -5.47 7.50 -10.65
N PHE A 129 -4.95 8.44 -9.87
CA PHE A 129 -4.35 8.21 -8.55
C PHE A 129 -4.87 9.25 -7.56
N SER A 130 -5.09 8.85 -6.30
CA SER A 130 -5.34 9.79 -5.23
C SER A 130 -4.08 10.57 -4.89
N CYS A 131 -4.29 11.81 -4.52
CA CYS A 131 -3.27 12.73 -4.03
C CYS A 131 -3.52 13.03 -2.54
N ALA A 132 -2.86 14.05 -2.00
CA ALA A 132 -3.13 14.55 -0.66
C ALA A 132 -4.48 15.28 -0.60
N ASP A 133 -5.08 15.29 0.59
CA ASP A 133 -6.25 16.13 0.94
C ASP A 133 -7.46 15.94 0.00
N GLY A 134 -7.70 14.70 -0.45
CA GLY A 134 -8.80 14.37 -1.34
C GLY A 134 -8.59 14.79 -2.79
N GLY A 135 -7.39 15.22 -3.17
CA GLY A 135 -7.04 15.49 -4.55
C GLY A 135 -6.97 14.22 -5.39
N VAL A 136 -7.22 14.34 -6.69
CA VAL A 136 -7.10 13.24 -7.67
C VAL A 136 -6.35 13.74 -8.90
N TRP A 137 -5.21 13.12 -9.16
CA TRP A 137 -4.55 13.21 -10.45
C TRP A 137 -5.18 12.19 -11.40
N SER A 138 -5.55 12.60 -12.61
CA SER A 138 -6.04 11.67 -13.64
C SER A 138 -5.67 12.14 -15.02
N GLU A 139 -5.44 11.19 -15.92
CA GLU A 139 -5.08 11.45 -17.31
C GLU A 139 -5.62 10.33 -18.21
N PRO A 140 -6.08 10.65 -19.44
CA PRO A 140 -6.29 9.65 -20.47
C PRO A 140 -4.95 9.02 -20.91
N VAL A 141 -4.96 7.76 -21.34
CA VAL A 141 -3.76 7.09 -21.89
C VAL A 141 -3.22 7.81 -23.12
N GLN A 142 -4.11 8.36 -23.93
CA GLN A 142 -3.76 9.26 -25.01
C GLN A 142 -4.53 10.58 -24.85
N PRO A 143 -3.94 11.60 -24.21
CA PRO A 143 -4.59 12.88 -24.01
C PRO A 143 -4.84 13.61 -25.34
N LEU A 144 -6.04 14.11 -25.54
CA LEU A 144 -6.39 14.99 -26.65
C LEU A 144 -5.89 16.42 -26.35
N VAL A 145 -4.58 16.58 -26.24
CA VAL A 145 -3.93 17.84 -25.89
C VAL A 145 -3.32 18.46 -27.13
N GLY A 146 -3.70 19.65 -27.45
CA GLY A 146 -3.12 20.37 -28.57
C GLY A 146 -3.63 21.79 -28.64
N ARG A 147 -2.92 22.63 -29.39
CA ARG A 147 -3.34 24.00 -29.71
C ARG A 147 -4.45 24.01 -30.78
N ARG A 148 -4.80 22.85 -31.32
CA ARG A 148 -5.80 22.69 -32.38
C ARG A 148 -7.02 21.99 -31.83
N ILE A 149 -8.20 22.53 -32.14
CA ILE A 149 -9.49 21.90 -31.82
C ILE A 149 -9.68 20.75 -32.82
N LEU A 150 -9.90 19.53 -32.28
CA LEU A 150 -10.31 18.38 -33.08
C LEU A 150 -11.74 18.58 -33.56
N THR A 151 -11.95 18.34 -34.86
CA THR A 151 -13.27 18.38 -35.48
C THR A 151 -13.64 17.03 -36.08
N LEU A 152 -14.91 16.70 -36.02
CA LEU A 152 -15.46 15.50 -36.68
C LEU A 152 -15.76 15.80 -38.13
N ASN A 153 -15.82 14.74 -38.97
CA ASN A 153 -16.31 14.82 -40.33
C ASN A 153 -17.72 15.44 -40.30
N LYS A 154 -17.91 16.51 -41.05
CA LYS A 154 -19.27 17.04 -41.29
C LYS A 154 -20.00 16.00 -42.13
N THR A 155 -20.97 15.30 -41.55
CA THR A 155 -21.97 14.57 -42.35
C THR A 155 -22.59 15.55 -43.31
N ASP A 156 -22.53 15.23 -44.61
CA ASP A 156 -23.07 16.02 -45.69
C ASP A 156 -24.60 16.21 -45.55
N ASN A 157 -25.01 17.12 -44.72
CA ASN A 157 -26.31 17.74 -44.83
C ASN A 157 -26.22 18.94 -45.78
N LYS A 158 -26.08 18.64 -47.09
CA LYS A 158 -26.29 19.64 -48.15
C LYS A 158 -27.72 20.12 -48.11
N LYS A 159 -27.98 21.26 -47.47
CA LYS A 159 -29.02 22.18 -47.88
C LYS A 159 -28.45 23.60 -47.87
N ASN A 160 -28.31 24.07 -49.11
CA ASN A 160 -28.16 25.45 -49.55
C ASN A 160 -28.17 26.55 -48.47
N SER A 161 -27.01 27.21 -48.27
CA SER A 161 -27.00 28.66 -48.08
C SER A 161 -25.59 29.20 -48.44
N ASN A 162 -25.55 29.96 -49.54
CA ASN A 162 -24.45 30.87 -49.87
C ASN A 162 -24.39 31.96 -48.79
N GLU A 163 -23.58 31.82 -47.81
CA GLU A 163 -23.12 32.93 -46.97
C GLU A 163 -21.63 32.72 -46.65
N LYS A 164 -20.82 33.60 -47.19
CA LYS A 164 -19.46 33.83 -46.70
C LYS A 164 -19.57 34.31 -45.25
N LYS A 165 -19.21 33.50 -44.29
CA LYS A 165 -19.02 33.92 -42.90
C LYS A 165 -17.55 33.95 -42.58
N ASP A 166 -17.10 35.15 -42.23
CA ASP A 166 -15.82 35.42 -41.56
C ASP A 166 -15.70 34.49 -40.33
N ALA A 167 -14.58 33.81 -40.24
CA ALA A 167 -14.31 32.83 -39.19
C ALA A 167 -13.94 33.51 -37.87
N GLN A 168 -14.93 34.09 -37.18
CA GLN A 168 -14.93 34.21 -35.74
C GLN A 168 -15.95 33.18 -35.22
N GLN A 169 -15.43 32.01 -34.83
CA GLN A 169 -16.23 30.99 -34.18
C GLN A 169 -16.72 31.54 -32.84
N MET A 170 -18.03 31.84 -32.74
CA MET A 170 -18.69 32.07 -31.45
C MET A 170 -18.48 30.83 -30.57
N PRO A 171 -18.34 30.99 -29.24
CA PRO A 171 -18.31 29.87 -28.33
C PRO A 171 -19.65 29.11 -28.46
N THR A 172 -19.58 27.88 -28.99
CA THR A 172 -20.72 26.96 -28.85
C THR A 172 -20.74 26.52 -27.40
N ASP A 173 -21.91 26.50 -26.75
CA ASP A 173 -22.09 26.01 -25.36
C ASP A 173 -21.76 24.51 -25.22
N GLU A 174 -21.38 23.84 -26.27
CA GLU A 174 -20.98 22.42 -26.24
C GLU A 174 -19.54 22.27 -25.81
N PRO A 175 -19.26 21.37 -24.82
CA PRO A 175 -17.90 21.12 -24.34
C PRO A 175 -17.03 20.55 -25.46
N SER A 176 -15.79 21.01 -25.56
CA SER A 176 -14.82 20.48 -26.51
C SER A 176 -14.57 18.98 -26.31
N LEU A 177 -14.09 18.27 -27.35
CA LEU A 177 -13.76 16.84 -27.23
C LEU A 177 -12.72 16.60 -26.11
N GLN A 178 -11.81 17.54 -25.88
CA GLN A 178 -10.87 17.47 -24.76
C GLN A 178 -11.57 17.53 -23.40
N GLN A 179 -12.53 18.43 -23.24
CA GLN A 179 -13.34 18.52 -22.01
C GLN A 179 -14.17 17.24 -21.81
N GLN A 180 -14.82 16.76 -22.87
CA GLN A 180 -15.57 15.50 -22.85
C GLN A 180 -14.68 14.32 -22.44
N GLN A 181 -13.45 14.22 -22.99
CA GLN A 181 -12.48 13.22 -22.61
C GLN A 181 -12.12 13.31 -21.11
N MET A 182 -11.82 14.49 -20.61
CA MET A 182 -11.47 14.68 -19.20
C MET A 182 -12.63 14.38 -18.24
N GLU A 183 -13.86 14.49 -18.71
CA GLU A 183 -15.08 14.08 -17.98
C GLU A 183 -15.39 12.59 -18.11
N GLY A 184 -14.59 11.82 -18.86
CA GLY A 184 -14.82 10.39 -19.12
C GLY A 184 -15.97 10.10 -20.06
N LYS A 185 -16.40 11.08 -20.84
CA LYS A 185 -17.37 10.86 -21.92
C LYS A 185 -16.70 10.16 -23.09
N ARG A 186 -17.48 9.35 -23.78
CA ARG A 186 -17.01 8.64 -24.98
C ARG A 186 -16.57 9.62 -26.06
N ILE A 187 -15.33 9.55 -26.46
CA ILE A 187 -14.80 10.20 -27.65
C ILE A 187 -15.17 9.34 -28.84
N PRO A 188 -15.67 9.94 -29.96
CA PRO A 188 -16.10 9.21 -31.13
C PRO A 188 -15.00 8.29 -31.72
N PRO A 189 -15.37 7.24 -32.48
CA PRO A 189 -14.42 6.32 -33.07
C PRO A 189 -13.50 7.05 -34.08
N TYR A 190 -12.31 6.50 -34.28
CA TYR A 190 -11.23 7.06 -35.12
C TYR A 190 -11.70 7.47 -36.52
N GLU A 191 -12.58 6.67 -37.10
CA GLU A 191 -13.12 6.88 -38.46
C GLU A 191 -14.04 8.13 -38.55
N SER A 192 -14.54 8.60 -37.44
CA SER A 192 -15.37 9.81 -37.37
C SER A 192 -14.56 11.11 -37.56
N PHE A 193 -13.23 11.03 -37.44
CA PHE A 193 -12.37 12.18 -37.61
C PHE A 193 -11.98 12.37 -39.09
N ASP A 194 -11.77 13.61 -39.49
CA ASP A 194 -11.19 13.90 -40.81
C ASP A 194 -9.71 13.42 -40.90
N GLU A 195 -9.17 13.33 -42.11
CA GLU A 195 -7.81 12.82 -42.38
C GLU A 195 -6.73 13.57 -41.59
N LYS A 196 -6.86 14.89 -41.47
CA LYS A 196 -5.91 15.72 -40.74
C LYS A 196 -5.93 15.44 -39.25
N ASN A 197 -7.12 15.28 -38.66
CA ASN A 197 -7.27 14.98 -37.23
C ASN A 197 -6.88 13.53 -36.93
N ARG A 198 -7.11 12.57 -37.82
CA ARG A 198 -6.58 11.21 -37.71
C ARG A 198 -5.05 11.21 -37.66
N SER A 199 -4.41 11.95 -38.58
CA SER A 199 -2.96 12.11 -38.57
C SER A 199 -2.42 12.73 -37.28
N LEU A 200 -3.17 13.64 -36.64
CA LEU A 200 -2.81 14.16 -35.31
C LEU A 200 -2.92 13.10 -34.24
N LEU A 201 -3.97 12.31 -34.21
CA LEU A 201 -4.15 11.21 -33.26
C LEU A 201 -3.03 10.18 -33.38
N ASP A 202 -2.65 9.81 -34.62
CA ASP A 202 -1.57 8.84 -34.88
C ASP A 202 -0.20 9.31 -34.37
N ASN A 203 0.03 10.63 -34.33
CA ASN A 203 1.31 11.22 -33.95
C ASN A 203 1.34 11.80 -32.53
N TRP A 204 0.23 11.83 -31.80
CA TRP A 204 0.22 12.30 -30.42
C TRP A 204 0.76 11.23 -29.47
N ALA A 205 1.49 11.69 -28.46
CA ALA A 205 2.03 10.82 -27.44
C ALA A 205 0.91 10.07 -26.69
N SER A 206 1.17 8.81 -26.43
CA SER A 206 0.39 7.98 -25.53
C SER A 206 1.30 7.34 -24.50
N TRP A 207 0.78 7.07 -23.32
CA TRP A 207 1.55 6.65 -22.17
C TRP A 207 1.24 5.20 -21.82
N ASN A 208 2.29 4.41 -21.59
CA ASN A 208 2.15 2.98 -21.33
C ASN A 208 2.13 2.64 -19.85
N ASP A 209 3.00 3.30 -19.08
CA ASP A 209 3.21 2.97 -17.69
C ASP A 209 3.05 4.20 -16.80
N TYR A 210 2.49 3.97 -15.61
CA TYR A 210 2.25 4.98 -14.59
C TYR A 210 2.59 4.43 -13.23
N ARG A 211 3.10 5.26 -12.32
CA ARG A 211 3.42 4.84 -10.96
C ARG A 211 3.18 5.96 -9.97
N LEU A 212 2.44 5.63 -8.91
CA LEU A 212 2.35 6.39 -7.66
C LEU A 212 3.31 5.74 -6.66
N SER A 213 4.26 6.48 -6.12
CA SER A 213 5.22 5.98 -5.14
C SER A 213 5.23 6.84 -3.90
N GLN A 214 5.07 6.23 -2.74
CA GLN A 214 5.22 6.82 -1.40
C GLN A 214 6.44 6.17 -0.75
N LEU A 215 7.60 6.81 -0.85
CA LEU A 215 8.87 6.22 -0.39
C LEU A 215 9.28 6.70 1.00
N THR A 216 8.61 7.74 1.50
CA THR A 216 8.76 8.27 2.87
C THR A 216 7.39 8.63 3.43
N ALA A 217 7.29 8.92 4.72
CA ALA A 217 6.04 9.29 5.37
C ALA A 217 5.37 10.56 4.79
N ASP A 218 6.15 11.46 4.20
CA ASP A 218 5.69 12.80 3.80
C ASP A 218 6.01 13.17 2.35
N ALA A 219 6.32 12.19 1.49
CA ALA A 219 6.56 12.49 0.09
C ALA A 219 6.07 11.36 -0.83
N PHE A 220 5.16 11.69 -1.73
CA PHE A 220 4.80 10.84 -2.85
C PHE A 220 5.11 11.53 -4.19
N SER A 221 5.28 10.71 -5.21
CA SER A 221 5.41 11.16 -6.60
C SER A 221 4.54 10.32 -7.53
N ILE A 222 3.99 10.96 -8.56
CA ILE A 222 3.33 10.29 -9.68
C ILE A 222 4.19 10.49 -10.91
N ARG A 223 4.53 9.39 -11.59
CA ARG A 223 5.38 9.37 -12.79
C ARG A 223 4.74 8.53 -13.87
N LYS A 224 5.10 8.82 -15.13
CA LYS A 224 4.65 8.06 -16.29
C LYS A 224 5.79 7.92 -17.32
N ARG A 225 5.66 6.96 -18.23
CA ARG A 225 6.56 6.78 -19.37
C ARG A 225 5.84 6.20 -20.57
N ALA A 226 6.38 6.42 -21.77
CA ALA A 226 5.74 5.98 -23.00
C ALA A 226 5.94 4.47 -23.28
N ASN A 227 7.06 3.89 -22.82
CA ASN A 227 7.37 2.45 -22.89
C ASN A 227 8.51 2.11 -21.92
N ASN A 228 8.89 0.85 -21.85
CA ASN A 228 9.92 0.35 -20.93
C ASN A 228 11.33 0.92 -21.20
N ASP A 229 11.62 1.36 -22.42
CA ASP A 229 12.92 1.90 -22.82
C ASP A 229 13.04 3.40 -22.57
N ASN A 230 11.93 4.07 -22.25
CA ASN A 230 11.91 5.50 -21.96
C ASN A 230 12.08 5.79 -20.48
N PRO A 231 12.73 6.91 -20.12
CA PRO A 231 12.82 7.35 -18.73
C PRO A 231 11.45 7.73 -18.17
N TRP A 232 11.32 7.62 -16.86
CA TRP A 232 10.17 8.09 -16.13
C TRP A 232 10.10 9.62 -16.11
N ILE A 233 8.93 10.17 -16.40
CA ILE A 233 8.64 11.61 -16.36
C ILE A 233 7.75 11.90 -15.15
N GLY A 234 8.17 12.84 -14.29
CA GLY A 234 7.37 13.32 -13.17
C GLY A 234 6.16 14.12 -13.66
N THR A 235 5.00 13.83 -13.09
CA THR A 235 3.74 14.52 -13.43
C THR A 235 3.15 15.27 -12.26
N PHE A 236 3.25 14.71 -11.06
CA PHE A 236 2.73 15.30 -9.84
C PHE A 236 3.50 14.79 -8.61
N SER A 237 3.45 15.54 -7.51
CA SER A 237 4.00 15.15 -6.22
C SER A 237 3.24 15.81 -5.09
N GLY A 238 3.37 15.29 -3.90
CA GLY A 238 2.74 15.83 -2.70
C GLY A 238 3.25 15.12 -1.45
N THR A 239 2.57 15.31 -0.33
CA THR A 239 3.00 14.77 0.96
C THR A 239 2.53 13.34 1.17
N ARG A 240 1.22 13.08 1.27
CA ARG A 240 0.63 11.79 1.64
C ARG A 240 -0.49 11.45 0.69
N SER A 241 -0.40 10.34 0.00
CA SER A 241 -1.48 9.85 -0.86
C SER A 241 -2.39 8.91 -0.08
N ASP A 242 -3.69 8.96 -0.36
CA ASP A 242 -4.69 8.02 0.20
C ASP A 242 -4.58 6.59 -0.35
N GLY A 243 -3.67 6.34 -1.32
CA GLY A 243 -3.42 5.00 -1.85
C GLY A 243 -4.53 4.42 -2.73
N TYR A 244 -5.34 5.27 -3.37
CA TYR A 244 -6.35 4.85 -4.34
C TYR A 244 -5.83 5.01 -5.77
N THR A 245 -6.22 4.08 -6.65
CA THR A 245 -5.99 4.15 -8.10
C THR A 245 -7.19 3.64 -8.87
N PHE A 246 -7.29 4.08 -10.13
CA PHE A 246 -8.18 3.52 -11.15
C PHE A 246 -7.39 3.28 -12.44
N VAL A 247 -7.64 2.14 -13.06
CA VAL A 247 -7.22 1.81 -14.43
C VAL A 247 -8.40 1.20 -15.17
N GLY A 248 -8.66 1.70 -16.37
CA GLY A 248 -9.79 1.21 -17.17
C GLY A 248 -10.08 2.11 -18.36
N ASP A 249 -11.23 1.90 -18.93
CA ASP A 249 -11.77 2.70 -20.01
C ASP A 249 -13.22 3.14 -19.69
N ILE A 250 -13.86 3.78 -20.63
CA ILE A 250 -15.24 4.26 -20.47
C ILE A 250 -16.28 3.14 -20.38
N THR A 251 -15.91 1.87 -20.58
CA THR A 251 -16.80 0.70 -20.50
C THR A 251 -16.56 -0.17 -19.29
N GLY A 252 -15.50 0.08 -18.54
CA GLY A 252 -15.19 -0.65 -17.34
C GLY A 252 -13.75 -0.48 -16.88
N GLY A 253 -13.46 -0.92 -15.67
CA GLY A 253 -12.13 -0.86 -15.09
C GLY A 253 -12.08 -1.36 -13.66
N LEU A 254 -10.90 -1.24 -13.08
CA LEU A 254 -10.63 -1.62 -11.70
C LEU A 254 -10.13 -0.41 -10.91
N GLY A 255 -10.87 -0.05 -9.87
CA GLY A 255 -10.38 0.75 -8.76
C GLY A 255 -9.70 -0.14 -7.74
N LEU A 256 -8.63 0.34 -7.12
CA LEU A 256 -7.97 -0.33 -6.02
C LEU A 256 -7.60 0.71 -4.96
N CYS A 257 -7.91 0.41 -3.70
CA CYS A 257 -7.40 1.16 -2.56
C CYS A 257 -6.50 0.26 -1.72
N MET A 258 -5.27 0.71 -1.44
CA MET A 258 -4.35 0.09 -0.50
C MET A 258 -4.46 0.85 0.82
N HIS A 259 -5.00 0.17 1.84
CA HIS A 259 -5.16 0.76 3.16
C HIS A 259 -3.80 1.04 3.81
N ASP A 260 -3.73 2.10 4.62
CA ASP A 260 -2.50 2.55 5.29
C ASP A 260 -1.31 2.75 4.31
N PHE A 261 -1.61 3.23 3.10
CA PHE A 261 -0.64 3.33 2.00
C PHE A 261 0.58 4.17 2.36
N TRP A 262 0.38 5.40 2.83
CA TRP A 262 1.48 6.29 3.19
C TRP A 262 2.10 5.93 4.55
N GLN A 263 1.30 5.36 5.47
CA GLN A 263 1.78 4.93 6.78
C GLN A 263 2.73 3.73 6.66
N SER A 264 2.48 2.85 5.69
CA SER A 264 3.27 1.62 5.47
C SER A 264 4.33 1.79 4.38
N TYR A 265 4.86 3.01 4.19
CA TYR A 265 5.95 3.20 3.23
C TYR A 265 7.13 2.24 3.49
N PRO A 266 7.96 1.90 2.47
CA PRO A 266 7.91 2.31 1.08
C PRO A 266 6.89 1.49 0.26
N SER A 267 5.85 2.12 -0.22
CA SER A 267 4.78 1.48 -0.99
C SER A 267 4.61 2.16 -2.36
N SER A 268 4.06 1.44 -3.33
CA SER A 268 3.77 1.99 -4.65
C SER A 268 2.56 1.32 -5.27
N ILE A 269 1.90 2.02 -6.19
CA ILE A 269 0.90 1.43 -7.08
C ILE A 269 1.35 1.71 -8.51
N GLU A 270 1.51 0.65 -9.28
CA GLU A 270 1.99 0.73 -10.65
C GLU A 270 0.95 0.22 -11.63
N ILE A 271 0.77 0.93 -12.73
CA ILE A 271 -0.02 0.51 -13.87
C ILE A 271 0.96 0.41 -15.04
N SER A 272 1.08 -0.76 -15.62
CA SER A 272 1.87 -1.00 -16.83
C SER A 272 1.01 -1.54 -17.95
N ASP A 273 1.52 -1.42 -19.18
CA ASP A 273 0.86 -1.92 -20.39
C ASP A 273 -0.53 -1.31 -20.66
N ALA A 274 -0.76 -0.06 -20.23
CA ALA A 274 -2.05 0.63 -20.43
C ALA A 274 -2.44 0.82 -21.92
N ARG A 275 -1.45 0.76 -22.80
CA ARG A 275 -1.66 0.80 -24.26
C ARG A 275 -2.09 -0.52 -24.87
N THR A 276 -1.89 -1.64 -24.18
CA THR A 276 -2.21 -2.97 -24.68
C THR A 276 -3.67 -3.36 -24.38
N PRO A 277 -4.20 -4.47 -24.93
CA PRO A 277 -5.53 -4.95 -24.61
C PRO A 277 -5.74 -5.35 -23.15
N VAL A 278 -4.66 -5.57 -22.39
CA VAL A 278 -4.71 -5.90 -20.96
C VAL A 278 -3.66 -5.07 -20.24
N ALA A 279 -4.10 -4.13 -19.43
CA ALA A 279 -3.21 -3.41 -18.52
C ALA A 279 -2.92 -4.25 -17.27
N THR A 280 -1.77 -4.03 -16.68
CA THR A 280 -1.39 -4.65 -15.41
C THR A 280 -1.40 -3.61 -14.30
N LEU A 281 -2.18 -3.85 -13.26
CA LEU A 281 -2.19 -3.06 -12.02
C LEU A 281 -1.43 -3.85 -10.95
N THR A 282 -0.39 -3.26 -10.37
CA THR A 282 0.40 -3.89 -9.29
C THR A 282 0.36 -3.01 -8.04
N ALA A 283 -0.16 -3.56 -6.96
CA ALA A 283 -0.04 -3.00 -5.62
C ALA A 283 1.28 -3.49 -5.01
N TRP A 284 2.29 -2.63 -4.97
CA TRP A 284 3.58 -2.92 -4.37
C TRP A 284 3.52 -2.67 -2.85
N LEU A 285 3.49 -3.73 -2.07
CA LEU A 285 3.54 -3.70 -0.62
C LEU A 285 4.91 -3.21 -0.13
N TRP A 286 5.96 -3.62 -0.85
CA TRP A 286 7.31 -3.05 -0.75
C TRP A 286 7.72 -2.58 -2.13
N SER A 287 7.97 -1.28 -2.25
CA SER A 287 8.22 -0.63 -3.54
C SER A 287 9.52 -1.11 -4.21
N PRO A 288 9.51 -1.40 -5.52
CA PRO A 288 10.74 -1.69 -6.26
C PRO A 288 11.69 -0.49 -6.39
N GLU A 289 11.26 0.70 -6.00
CA GLU A 289 12.07 1.92 -6.03
C GLU A 289 12.83 2.18 -4.73
N SER A 290 12.45 1.48 -3.65
CA SER A 290 13.17 1.54 -2.38
C SER A 290 14.40 0.64 -2.39
N GLU A 291 15.26 0.79 -1.38
CA GLU A 291 16.30 -0.18 -1.11
C GLU A 291 15.72 -1.57 -0.82
N PRO A 292 16.45 -2.66 -1.08
CA PRO A 292 16.03 -3.98 -0.69
C PRO A 292 15.78 -4.05 0.82
N MET A 293 14.72 -4.78 1.20
CA MET A 293 14.34 -4.97 2.61
C MET A 293 15.48 -5.67 3.36
N ASP A 294 16.09 -4.98 4.31
CA ASP A 294 17.17 -5.48 5.14
C ASP A 294 16.65 -5.77 6.56
N LEU A 295 16.68 -7.03 6.94
CA LEU A 295 16.20 -7.52 8.23
C LEU A 295 17.34 -8.05 9.10
N ARG A 296 18.60 -7.69 8.79
CA ARG A 296 19.75 -8.13 9.56
C ARG A 296 19.79 -7.45 10.92
N HIS A 297 20.21 -8.20 11.92
CA HIS A 297 20.66 -7.66 13.19
C HIS A 297 22.14 -7.25 13.09
N TYR A 298 22.44 -6.03 13.46
CA TYR A 298 23.77 -5.44 13.25
C TYR A 298 24.66 -5.50 14.49
N ASP A 299 24.08 -5.53 15.69
CA ASP A 299 24.85 -5.56 16.91
C ASP A 299 25.44 -6.93 17.22
N ARG A 300 26.61 -6.89 17.83
CA ARG A 300 27.35 -8.07 18.32
C ARG A 300 27.63 -8.02 19.82
N ILE A 301 27.25 -6.94 20.47
CA ILE A 301 27.45 -6.68 21.88
C ILE A 301 26.15 -6.22 22.46
N ALA A 302 25.75 -6.76 23.63
CA ALA A 302 24.53 -6.37 24.32
C ALA A 302 24.53 -4.88 24.67
N HIS A 303 23.41 -4.22 24.50
CA HIS A 303 23.20 -2.83 24.88
C HIS A 303 23.01 -2.70 26.40
N ASP A 304 23.57 -1.66 26.98
CA ASP A 304 23.40 -1.06 28.32
C ASP A 304 23.10 -1.96 29.53
N LEU A 305 22.33 -3.00 29.40
CA LEU A 305 21.94 -3.88 30.48
C LEU A 305 22.62 -5.23 30.34
N ASN A 306 23.24 -5.73 31.41
CA ASN A 306 23.82 -7.09 31.48
C ASN A 306 22.72 -8.17 31.22
N ALA A 307 21.45 -7.80 31.20
CA ALA A 307 20.33 -8.67 30.95
C ALA A 307 19.89 -8.71 29.47
N SER A 308 20.51 -7.93 28.57
CA SER A 308 20.17 -7.85 27.14
C SER A 308 20.83 -8.99 26.35
N TYR A 309 20.80 -10.18 26.87
CA TYR A 309 21.40 -11.37 26.23
C TYR A 309 20.72 -11.74 24.90
N GLU A 310 19.47 -11.37 24.73
CA GLU A 310 18.67 -11.67 23.55
C GLU A 310 19.25 -11.06 22.28
N ASP A 311 19.90 -9.91 22.38
CA ASP A 311 20.47 -9.21 21.24
C ASP A 311 21.65 -9.94 20.60
N VAL A 312 22.43 -10.64 21.40
CA VAL A 312 23.70 -11.22 20.97
C VAL A 312 23.72 -12.75 21.03
N GLN A 313 22.72 -13.35 21.65
CA GLN A 313 22.60 -14.79 21.73
C GLN A 313 22.24 -15.39 20.37
N GLU A 314 23.00 -16.39 19.93
CA GLU A 314 22.78 -17.05 18.65
C GLU A 314 21.34 -17.59 18.50
N GLY A 315 20.71 -17.25 17.39
CA GLY A 315 19.34 -17.66 17.07
C GLY A 315 18.24 -16.85 17.73
N MET A 316 18.54 -15.91 18.62
CA MET A 316 17.54 -15.10 19.31
C MET A 316 17.17 -13.83 18.53
N SER A 317 18.12 -13.13 17.93
CA SER A 317 17.90 -11.92 17.14
C SER A 317 17.61 -12.25 15.68
N THR A 318 16.48 -12.87 15.40
CA THR A 318 16.10 -13.30 14.06
C THR A 318 14.71 -12.77 13.65
N PRO A 319 14.52 -12.32 12.40
CA PRO A 319 13.20 -12.00 11.85
C PRO A 319 12.44 -13.24 11.38
N TYR A 320 13.02 -14.44 11.45
CA TYR A 320 12.36 -15.67 10.99
C TYR A 320 11.08 -15.94 11.78
N GLY A 321 9.95 -15.91 11.10
CA GLY A 321 8.65 -16.16 11.70
C GLY A 321 7.79 -14.92 11.96
N ILE A 322 8.28 -13.70 11.69
CA ILE A 322 7.46 -12.48 11.76
C ILE A 322 6.49 -12.42 10.59
N ALA A 323 5.38 -11.70 10.77
CA ALA A 323 4.37 -11.53 9.73
C ALA A 323 4.09 -10.06 9.44
N ARG A 324 3.49 -9.81 8.28
CA ARG A 324 2.89 -8.51 7.93
C ARG A 324 1.62 -8.72 7.13
N THR A 325 0.60 -7.94 7.48
CA THR A 325 -0.70 -7.95 6.81
C THR A 325 -0.97 -6.63 6.11
N THR A 326 -1.43 -6.69 4.87
CA THR A 326 -1.90 -5.54 4.11
C THR A 326 -3.34 -5.76 3.66
N THR A 327 -4.17 -4.73 3.78
CA THR A 327 -5.55 -4.75 3.33
C THR A 327 -5.67 -3.94 2.04
N LEU A 328 -6.32 -4.54 1.04
CA LEU A 328 -6.70 -3.90 -0.22
C LEU A 328 -8.21 -3.92 -0.36
N THR A 329 -8.78 -2.91 -1.02
CA THR A 329 -10.15 -2.95 -1.50
C THR A 329 -10.16 -2.86 -3.01
N LEU A 330 -10.71 -3.87 -3.67
CA LEU A 330 -10.93 -3.91 -5.11
C LEU A 330 -12.32 -3.36 -5.41
N ILE A 331 -12.40 -2.47 -6.38
CA ILE A 331 -13.63 -1.73 -6.73
C ILE A 331 -13.84 -1.87 -8.23
N PRO A 332 -14.46 -2.98 -8.69
CA PRO A 332 -14.87 -3.10 -10.09
C PRO A 332 -15.82 -1.96 -10.47
N GLN A 333 -15.63 -1.37 -11.62
CA GLN A 333 -16.42 -0.24 -12.09
C GLN A 333 -16.89 -0.49 -13.52
N SER A 334 -18.11 -0.07 -13.81
CA SER A 334 -18.74 -0.19 -15.14
C SER A 334 -18.30 0.90 -16.12
N GLY A 335 -17.36 1.77 -15.73
CA GLY A 335 -16.81 2.84 -16.54
C GLY A 335 -15.98 3.82 -15.71
N TYR A 336 -15.53 4.89 -16.33
CA TYR A 336 -14.80 5.97 -15.65
C TYR A 336 -15.78 6.83 -14.82
N ALA A 337 -15.67 6.71 -13.49
CA ALA A 337 -16.61 7.38 -12.58
C ALA A 337 -16.29 8.87 -12.33
N GLY A 338 -15.13 9.36 -12.76
CA GLY A 338 -14.70 10.75 -12.62
C GLY A 338 -14.00 11.07 -11.30
N LYS A 339 -13.28 12.21 -11.28
CA LYS A 339 -12.41 12.60 -10.16
C LYS A 339 -13.12 12.69 -8.82
N LYS A 340 -14.37 13.20 -8.81
CA LYS A 340 -15.15 13.32 -7.57
C LYS A 340 -15.42 11.95 -6.93
N ALA A 341 -15.89 10.99 -7.71
CA ALA A 341 -16.13 9.64 -7.22
C ALA A 341 -14.84 8.97 -6.75
N PHE A 342 -13.73 9.19 -7.45
CA PHE A 342 -12.42 8.66 -7.03
C PHE A 342 -11.92 9.27 -5.72
N ALA A 343 -12.14 10.56 -5.49
CA ALA A 343 -11.84 11.21 -4.22
C ALA A 343 -12.72 10.66 -3.09
N ASP A 344 -14.01 10.43 -3.36
CA ASP A 344 -14.94 9.84 -2.40
C ASP A 344 -14.52 8.41 -2.04
N TYR A 345 -14.12 7.58 -3.01
CA TYR A 345 -13.56 6.24 -2.75
C TYR A 345 -12.25 6.31 -1.94
N ALA A 346 -11.31 7.16 -2.36
CA ALA A 346 -10.05 7.33 -1.63
C ALA A 346 -10.31 7.65 -0.15
N LYS A 347 -11.16 8.64 0.13
CA LYS A 347 -11.54 9.02 1.50
C LYS A 347 -12.26 7.91 2.26
N GLN A 348 -13.18 7.19 1.61
CA GLN A 348 -13.95 6.11 2.24
C GLN A 348 -13.04 5.00 2.76
N PHE A 349 -11.97 4.67 2.04
CA PHE A 349 -11.09 3.54 2.37
C PHE A 349 -9.82 3.95 3.13
N SER A 350 -9.31 5.17 2.96
CA SER A 350 -8.21 5.67 3.77
C SER A 350 -8.66 6.09 5.18
N SER A 351 -9.93 6.47 5.31
CA SER A 351 -10.51 6.96 6.58
C SER A 351 -11.94 6.41 6.77
N PRO A 352 -12.10 5.08 6.91
CA PRO A 352 -13.41 4.47 7.02
C PRO A 352 -14.16 4.96 8.26
N SER A 353 -15.49 5.10 8.12
CA SER A 353 -16.38 5.39 9.24
C SER A 353 -16.50 4.17 10.14
N LEU A 354 -16.39 4.40 11.45
CA LEU A 354 -16.58 3.38 12.46
C LEU A 354 -18.00 3.47 13.04
N LEU A 355 -18.72 2.36 13.01
CA LEU A 355 -20.00 2.23 13.71
C LEU A 355 -19.75 1.54 15.05
N MET A 356 -20.04 2.23 16.14
CA MET A 356 -19.86 1.69 17.48
C MET A 356 -21.03 2.12 18.39
N PRO A 357 -21.35 1.31 19.43
CA PRO A 357 -22.23 1.76 20.51
C PRO A 357 -21.63 2.93 21.27
N THR A 358 -22.46 3.74 21.90
CA THR A 358 -21.98 4.83 22.74
C THR A 358 -21.18 4.33 23.96
N PRO A 359 -20.17 5.07 24.45
CA PRO A 359 -19.44 4.72 25.67
C PRO A 359 -20.35 4.42 26.87
N ASN A 360 -21.42 5.20 27.07
CA ASN A 360 -22.40 4.99 28.12
C ASN A 360 -23.09 3.63 28.00
N TYR A 361 -23.46 3.21 26.80
CA TYR A 361 -24.08 1.90 26.57
C TYR A 361 -23.11 0.76 26.90
N LEU A 362 -21.85 0.83 26.38
CA LEU A 362 -20.82 -0.17 26.63
C LEU A 362 -20.50 -0.29 28.13
N HIS A 363 -20.38 0.83 28.82
CA HIS A 363 -20.17 0.87 30.29
C HIS A 363 -21.33 0.26 31.05
N ALA A 364 -22.58 0.64 30.75
CA ALA A 364 -23.77 0.09 31.39
C ALA A 364 -23.93 -1.43 31.18
N ARG A 365 -23.35 -1.98 30.10
CA ARG A 365 -23.33 -3.42 29.83
C ARG A 365 -22.14 -4.13 30.44
N GLN A 366 -21.23 -3.42 31.13
CA GLN A 366 -19.97 -3.94 31.64
C GLN A 366 -19.14 -4.68 30.58
N ALA A 367 -19.21 -4.18 29.33
CA ALA A 367 -18.46 -4.74 28.23
C ALA A 367 -16.96 -4.56 28.48
N PHE A 368 -16.18 -5.61 28.26
CA PHE A 368 -14.71 -5.61 28.39
C PHE A 368 -14.16 -5.36 29.81
N GLY A 369 -14.90 -5.76 30.84
CA GLY A 369 -14.44 -5.72 32.24
C GLY A 369 -14.72 -4.41 32.95
N ILE A 370 -13.87 -4.08 33.93
CA ILE A 370 -14.08 -2.93 34.84
C ILE A 370 -13.32 -1.73 34.30
N TRP A 371 -14.03 -0.68 33.98
CA TRP A 371 -13.49 0.61 33.56
C TRP A 371 -14.50 1.73 33.85
N SER A 372 -14.08 2.99 33.85
CA SER A 372 -14.94 4.13 34.17
C SER A 372 -15.15 5.05 32.99
N LEU A 373 -16.32 5.67 32.89
CA LEU A 373 -16.51 6.81 31.97
C LEU A 373 -15.66 8.00 32.43
N PRO A 374 -15.36 8.95 31.55
CA PRO A 374 -14.70 10.21 31.90
C PRO A 374 -15.49 10.92 33.02
N ASP A 375 -14.79 11.36 34.05
CA ASP A 375 -15.39 12.05 35.19
C ASP A 375 -14.66 13.35 35.51
N ARG A 376 -15.32 14.47 35.28
CA ARG A 376 -14.82 15.82 35.53
C ARG A 376 -15.63 16.56 36.64
N THR A 377 -16.29 15.82 37.54
CA THR A 377 -17.18 16.38 38.57
C THR A 377 -16.45 17.13 39.68
N THR A 378 -15.15 16.88 39.88
CA THR A 378 -14.32 17.59 40.85
C THR A 378 -13.03 18.09 40.22
N PRO A 379 -12.38 19.15 40.75
CA PRO A 379 -11.09 19.62 40.24
C PRO A 379 -10.00 18.55 40.24
N PHE A 380 -10.01 17.60 41.15
CA PHE A 380 -9.06 16.49 41.18
C PHE A 380 -9.31 15.52 40.02
N ARG A 381 -10.56 15.09 39.81
CA ARG A 381 -10.95 14.19 38.73
C ARG A 381 -10.70 14.85 37.35
N THR A 382 -11.01 16.13 37.20
CA THR A 382 -10.69 16.89 36.01
C THR A 382 -9.20 16.82 35.70
N ARG A 383 -8.32 17.01 36.68
CA ARG A 383 -6.86 16.92 36.47
C ARG A 383 -6.42 15.50 36.05
N VAL A 384 -7.06 14.45 36.53
CA VAL A 384 -6.77 13.08 36.10
C VAL A 384 -7.17 12.88 34.65
N GLU A 385 -8.36 13.30 34.27
CA GLU A 385 -8.82 13.20 32.86
C GLU A 385 -7.94 14.05 31.91
N ASP A 386 -7.56 15.26 32.32
CA ASP A 386 -6.65 16.13 31.55
C ASP A 386 -5.26 15.46 31.34
N ARG A 387 -4.79 14.69 32.31
CA ARG A 387 -3.55 13.92 32.18
C ARG A 387 -3.69 12.76 31.21
N LEU A 388 -4.81 12.05 31.22
CA LEU A 388 -5.06 10.97 30.25
C LEU A 388 -5.12 11.52 28.83
N ASP A 389 -5.82 12.63 28.62
CA ASP A 389 -5.87 13.30 27.33
C ASP A 389 -4.47 13.78 26.89
N ALA A 390 -3.69 14.37 27.81
CA ALA A 390 -2.35 14.84 27.54
C ALA A 390 -1.37 13.73 27.14
N TYR A 391 -1.50 12.51 27.66
CA TYR A 391 -0.68 11.37 27.24
C TYR A 391 -1.04 10.92 25.82
N ILE A 392 -2.32 10.88 25.45
CA ILE A 392 -2.73 10.59 24.06
C ILE A 392 -2.16 11.62 23.12
N ASP A 393 -2.37 12.89 23.42
CA ASP A 393 -1.89 14.00 22.60
C ASP A 393 -0.34 14.01 22.45
N PHE A 394 0.36 13.65 23.53
CA PHE A 394 1.83 13.52 23.49
C PHE A 394 2.27 12.47 22.47
N TYR A 395 1.74 11.25 22.52
CA TYR A 395 2.13 10.20 21.62
C TYR A 395 1.69 10.47 20.17
N GLN A 396 0.51 11.02 19.96
CA GLN A 396 0.08 11.45 18.62
C GLN A 396 1.03 12.47 18.00
N LYS A 397 1.42 13.48 18.80
CA LYS A 397 2.41 14.49 18.38
C LYS A 397 3.80 13.88 18.17
N ALA A 398 4.24 12.98 19.06
CA ALA A 398 5.54 12.32 18.94
C ALA A 398 5.62 11.44 17.68
N ILE A 399 4.57 10.68 17.36
CA ILE A 399 4.47 9.90 16.12
C ILE A 399 4.63 10.81 14.91
N GLU A 400 3.89 11.94 14.87
CA GLU A 400 3.95 12.88 13.76
C GLU A 400 5.29 13.61 13.68
N GLN A 401 5.83 14.02 14.80
CA GLN A 401 7.10 14.74 14.85
C GLN A 401 8.28 13.86 14.42
N ASN A 402 8.29 12.61 14.85
CA ASN A 402 9.40 11.69 14.63
C ASN A 402 9.16 10.73 13.47
N LYS A 403 7.98 10.80 12.83
CA LYS A 403 7.59 9.96 11.69
C LYS A 403 7.73 8.46 11.98
N TRP A 404 7.18 8.01 13.12
CA TRP A 404 7.14 6.61 13.49
C TRP A 404 6.13 5.84 12.63
N TYR A 405 6.47 5.71 11.36
CA TYR A 405 5.73 5.03 10.29
C TYR A 405 6.67 4.07 9.56
N GLY A 406 6.14 3.34 8.62
CA GLY A 406 6.92 2.45 7.78
C GLY A 406 6.38 1.02 7.81
N PHE A 407 6.76 0.25 6.83
CA PHE A 407 6.22 -1.09 6.59
C PHE A 407 6.27 -2.00 7.83
N TRP A 408 7.38 -2.00 8.57
CA TRP A 408 7.54 -2.81 9.77
C TRP A 408 7.18 -2.07 11.06
N ASN A 409 7.32 -0.75 11.10
CA ASN A 409 7.22 0.02 12.33
C ASN A 409 5.85 0.65 12.58
N TYR A 410 5.01 0.78 11.55
CA TYR A 410 3.71 1.41 11.72
C TYR A 410 2.85 0.69 12.75
N GLY A 411 2.46 1.45 13.76
CA GLY A 411 1.66 1.01 14.91
C GLY A 411 2.41 0.99 16.23
N ASP A 412 3.75 0.97 16.22
CA ASP A 412 4.55 1.04 17.44
C ASP A 412 4.99 2.48 17.78
N VAL A 413 5.40 2.70 19.00
CA VAL A 413 5.90 3.97 19.52
C VAL A 413 7.18 3.74 20.31
N MET A 414 8.03 4.75 20.40
CA MET A 414 9.23 4.64 21.23
C MET A 414 8.95 5.07 22.67
N HIS A 415 9.58 4.41 23.63
CA HIS A 415 9.51 4.75 25.04
C HIS A 415 10.88 5.17 25.66
N ALA A 416 12.00 4.90 24.98
CA ALA A 416 13.31 5.24 25.46
C ALA A 416 13.85 6.53 24.82
N TYR A 417 13.96 7.59 25.62
CA TYR A 417 14.52 8.88 25.21
C TYR A 417 15.84 9.13 25.94
N ASP A 418 16.82 9.63 25.22
CA ASP A 418 18.14 10.02 25.78
C ASP A 418 18.13 11.53 26.08
N PRO A 419 18.02 11.93 27.35
CA PRO A 419 17.97 13.34 27.70
C PRO A 419 19.32 14.06 27.57
N VAL A 420 20.41 13.32 27.46
CA VAL A 420 21.74 13.91 27.27
C VAL A 420 22.00 14.26 25.82
N ARG A 421 21.62 13.37 24.91
CA ARG A 421 21.73 13.59 23.47
C ARG A 421 20.52 14.31 22.86
N HIS A 422 19.47 14.50 23.64
CA HIS A 422 18.20 15.06 23.18
C HIS A 422 17.59 14.32 21.96
N THR A 423 17.63 12.99 21.98
CA THR A 423 17.11 12.14 20.91
C THR A 423 16.46 10.87 21.45
N TRP A 424 15.54 10.30 20.67
CA TRP A 424 15.06 8.94 20.92
C TRP A 424 16.18 7.94 20.65
N ARG A 425 16.20 6.87 21.42
CA ARG A 425 17.30 5.89 21.39
C ARG A 425 17.15 4.89 20.25
N TYR A 426 17.16 5.35 19.01
CA TYR A 426 17.12 4.48 17.83
C TYR A 426 18.29 3.50 17.76
N ASP A 427 19.39 3.83 18.39
CA ASP A 427 20.62 3.06 18.44
C ASP A 427 20.53 1.79 19.31
N VAL A 428 19.51 1.66 20.17
CA VAL A 428 19.29 0.45 20.97
C VAL A 428 18.16 -0.44 20.40
N GLY A 429 17.74 -0.17 19.18
CA GLY A 429 16.81 -1.00 18.41
C GLY A 429 15.53 -1.34 19.14
N GLY A 430 15.18 -2.60 19.19
CA GLY A 430 13.95 -3.10 19.77
C GLY A 430 13.71 -2.68 21.21
N PHE A 431 14.74 -2.46 22.00
CA PHE A 431 14.61 -1.99 23.39
C PHE A 431 14.09 -0.57 23.54
N ALA A 432 14.21 0.26 22.51
CA ALA A 432 13.69 1.63 22.55
C ALA A 432 12.22 1.71 22.20
N TRP A 433 11.66 0.69 21.56
CA TRP A 433 10.28 0.62 21.14
C TRP A 433 9.42 -0.01 22.22
N ASP A 434 8.14 0.39 22.27
CA ASP A 434 7.20 -0.05 23.30
C ASP A 434 6.82 -1.54 23.19
N ASN A 435 6.61 -2.03 21.97
CA ASN A 435 6.25 -3.41 21.67
C ASN A 435 5.14 -3.97 22.59
N THR A 436 4.27 -3.08 23.08
CA THR A 436 3.24 -3.36 24.10
C THR A 436 3.77 -3.91 25.45
N GLU A 437 5.03 -3.72 25.74
CA GLU A 437 5.65 -4.18 27.01
C GLU A 437 4.95 -3.61 28.22
N LEU A 438 4.49 -2.37 28.16
CA LEU A 438 3.75 -1.68 29.20
C LEU A 438 2.21 -1.80 29.01
N ALA A 439 1.73 -2.73 28.17
CA ALA A 439 0.34 -2.90 27.81
C ALA A 439 -0.29 -1.63 27.19
N SER A 440 0.44 -0.92 26.35
CA SER A 440 0.05 0.36 25.78
C SER A 440 -1.16 0.28 24.88
N ASN A 441 -1.33 -0.83 24.13
CA ASN A 441 -2.55 -1.10 23.38
C ASN A 441 -3.78 -1.23 24.32
N MET A 442 -3.63 -1.75 25.55
CA MET A 442 -4.68 -1.81 26.56
C MET A 442 -5.14 -0.41 26.96
N TRP A 443 -4.21 0.40 27.32
CA TRP A 443 -4.48 1.77 27.65
C TRP A 443 -5.21 2.51 26.51
N LEU A 444 -4.83 2.31 25.27
CA LEU A 444 -5.48 2.89 24.10
C LEU A 444 -6.92 2.37 23.94
N TRP A 445 -7.14 1.04 24.04
CA TRP A 445 -8.47 0.47 23.92
C TRP A 445 -9.41 0.95 25.03
N TYR A 446 -8.96 1.01 26.28
CA TYR A 446 -9.79 1.56 27.36
C TYR A 446 -10.10 3.04 27.17
N ASN A 447 -9.13 3.85 26.69
CA ASN A 447 -9.42 5.24 26.39
C ASN A 447 -10.42 5.38 25.24
N PHE A 448 -10.34 4.52 24.22
CA PHE A 448 -11.35 4.47 23.16
C PHE A 448 -12.74 4.11 23.71
N LEU A 449 -12.87 3.06 24.51
CA LEU A 449 -14.15 2.66 25.11
C LEU A 449 -14.76 3.77 25.96
N ARG A 450 -13.93 4.49 26.71
CA ARG A 450 -14.35 5.60 27.58
C ARG A 450 -14.83 6.82 26.81
N THR A 451 -14.20 7.13 25.70
CA THR A 451 -14.35 8.42 25.00
C THR A 451 -15.04 8.33 23.65
N GLY A 452 -15.01 7.19 22.98
CA GLY A 452 -15.48 7.02 21.60
C GLY A 452 -14.64 7.76 20.55
N ARG A 453 -13.43 8.20 20.88
CA ARG A 453 -12.54 8.96 19.98
C ARG A 453 -11.98 8.04 18.89
N ILE A 454 -12.28 8.35 17.63
CA ILE A 454 -11.85 7.57 16.45
C ILE A 454 -10.33 7.62 16.23
N ASP A 455 -9.67 8.70 16.59
CA ASP A 455 -8.21 8.84 16.50
C ASP A 455 -7.51 7.87 17.46
N ILE A 456 -8.03 7.68 18.65
CA ILE A 456 -7.54 6.67 19.61
C ILE A 456 -7.78 5.26 19.08
N TRP A 457 -8.95 4.99 18.49
CA TRP A 457 -9.24 3.69 17.89
C TRP A 457 -8.23 3.33 16.81
N ARG A 458 -7.91 4.27 15.91
CA ARG A 458 -6.93 4.06 14.84
C ARG A 458 -5.54 3.74 15.37
N MET A 459 -5.13 4.48 16.42
CA MET A 459 -3.85 4.22 17.09
C MET A 459 -3.85 2.83 17.76
N ALA A 460 -4.93 2.47 18.47
CA ALA A 460 -5.09 1.18 19.11
C ALA A 460 -5.10 0.02 18.10
N GLU A 461 -5.81 0.16 16.98
CA GLU A 461 -5.83 -0.83 15.91
C GLU A 461 -4.44 -1.03 15.30
N ALA A 462 -3.75 0.05 14.94
CA ALA A 462 -2.41 -0.01 14.35
C ALA A 462 -1.42 -0.69 15.31
N MET A 463 -1.43 -0.34 16.59
CA MET A 463 -0.56 -0.94 17.61
C MET A 463 -0.88 -2.41 17.83
N THR A 464 -2.16 -2.78 17.87
CA THR A 464 -2.57 -4.19 18.06
C THR A 464 -2.16 -5.05 16.86
N ARG A 465 -2.28 -4.51 15.64
CA ARG A 465 -1.80 -5.19 14.43
C ARG A 465 -0.29 -5.37 14.45
N HIS A 466 0.46 -4.29 14.74
CA HIS A 466 1.92 -4.36 14.84
C HIS A 466 2.35 -5.45 15.81
N THR A 467 1.85 -5.40 17.03
CA THR A 467 2.22 -6.36 18.09
C THR A 467 1.82 -7.80 17.74
N GLY A 468 0.64 -7.98 17.14
CA GLY A 468 0.16 -9.31 16.74
C GLY A 468 0.84 -9.89 15.50
N GLU A 469 1.53 -9.10 14.71
CA GLU A 469 2.17 -9.50 13.45
C GLU A 469 3.70 -9.47 13.54
N VAL A 470 4.26 -8.34 13.95
CA VAL A 470 5.70 -8.05 13.91
C VAL A 470 6.39 -8.51 15.20
N ASP A 471 5.76 -8.32 16.35
CA ASP A 471 6.34 -8.65 17.64
C ASP A 471 6.09 -10.10 18.10
N VAL A 472 5.62 -10.95 17.21
CA VAL A 472 5.32 -12.37 17.47
C VAL A 472 5.94 -13.24 16.40
N TYR A 473 6.46 -14.39 16.81
CA TYR A 473 6.89 -15.44 15.87
C TYR A 473 5.71 -16.33 15.51
N HIS A 474 5.36 -16.42 14.22
CA HIS A 474 4.26 -17.24 13.72
C HIS A 474 4.68 -18.66 13.31
N ILE A 475 5.95 -18.81 12.95
CA ILE A 475 6.55 -20.10 12.58
C ILE A 475 7.97 -20.19 13.15
N GLY A 476 8.55 -21.39 13.05
CA GLY A 476 9.92 -21.66 13.49
C GLY A 476 10.03 -22.06 14.95
N PRO A 477 11.26 -22.17 15.47
CA PRO A 477 11.52 -22.71 16.81
C PRO A 477 10.97 -21.82 17.94
N ASN A 478 10.78 -20.53 17.68
CA ASN A 478 10.29 -19.57 18.66
C ASN A 478 8.77 -19.32 18.57
N ALA A 479 8.05 -20.02 17.66
CA ALA A 479 6.60 -19.86 17.52
C ALA A 479 5.87 -20.20 18.82
N GLY A 480 4.99 -19.30 19.25
CA GLY A 480 4.21 -19.47 20.48
C GLY A 480 4.98 -19.23 21.79
N LEU A 481 6.24 -18.82 21.75
CA LEU A 481 7.04 -18.58 22.97
C LEU A 481 6.83 -17.17 23.58
N GLY A 482 5.99 -16.34 22.96
CA GLY A 482 5.68 -15.01 23.43
C GLY A 482 5.99 -13.92 22.44
N SER A 483 6.08 -12.68 22.92
CA SER A 483 6.39 -11.52 22.12
C SER A 483 7.90 -11.31 21.98
N ARG A 484 8.26 -10.53 20.99
CA ARG A 484 9.61 -10.05 20.73
C ARG A 484 9.58 -8.53 20.54
N HIS A 485 10.75 -7.91 20.54
CA HIS A 485 10.88 -6.53 20.13
C HIS A 485 10.99 -6.38 18.61
N ASN A 486 10.82 -5.15 18.15
CA ASN A 486 10.79 -4.78 16.75
C ASN A 486 11.92 -5.41 15.90
N VAL A 487 11.65 -5.65 14.63
CA VAL A 487 12.57 -6.36 13.72
C VAL A 487 13.47 -5.46 12.89
N SER A 488 13.17 -4.18 12.73
CA SER A 488 14.00 -3.32 11.90
C SER A 488 15.35 -3.09 12.58
N HIS A 489 16.40 -3.59 11.98
CA HIS A 489 17.82 -3.54 12.39
C HIS A 489 18.20 -4.32 13.65
N TRP A 490 17.33 -4.38 14.65
CA TRP A 490 17.65 -4.79 16.03
C TRP A 490 16.62 -5.76 16.61
N GLY A 491 16.25 -6.78 15.91
CA GLY A 491 15.32 -7.76 16.48
C GLY A 491 15.93 -8.43 17.70
N CYS A 492 15.19 -8.60 18.79
CA CYS A 492 15.55 -9.54 19.84
C CYS A 492 14.61 -10.73 19.88
N GLY A 493 15.00 -11.78 20.58
CA GLY A 493 14.29 -13.04 20.60
C GLY A 493 12.94 -13.01 21.32
N ALA A 494 12.27 -14.15 21.32
CA ALA A 494 11.06 -14.34 22.12
C ALA A 494 11.41 -14.15 23.61
N LYS A 495 10.84 -13.13 24.23
CA LYS A 495 11.23 -12.68 25.53
C LYS A 495 10.28 -13.13 26.62
N GLU A 496 8.99 -12.89 26.44
CA GLU A 496 7.99 -13.17 27.45
C GLU A 496 6.59 -13.30 26.87
N ALA A 497 5.71 -14.00 27.59
CA ALA A 497 4.31 -14.06 27.25
C ALA A 497 3.61 -12.73 27.61
N ARG A 498 3.08 -12.04 26.61
CA ARG A 498 2.26 -10.83 26.82
C ARG A 498 0.83 -11.24 27.10
N ILE A 499 0.44 -11.32 28.36
CA ILE A 499 -0.90 -11.74 28.79
C ILE A 499 -1.99 -10.85 28.18
N SER A 500 -1.72 -9.56 28.06
CA SER A 500 -2.64 -8.59 27.47
C SER A 500 -2.94 -8.85 25.98
N GLN A 501 -2.05 -9.47 25.23
CA GLN A 501 -2.17 -9.62 23.79
C GLN A 501 -3.42 -10.41 23.37
N ALA A 502 -3.76 -11.49 24.08
CA ALA A 502 -4.98 -12.25 23.81
C ALA A 502 -6.25 -11.41 23.99
N ALA A 503 -6.30 -10.59 25.04
CA ALA A 503 -7.42 -9.70 25.32
C ALA A 503 -7.60 -8.62 24.24
N TRP A 504 -6.49 -8.11 23.66
CA TRP A 504 -6.53 -7.09 22.63
C TRP A 504 -6.97 -7.63 21.29
N ASN A 505 -6.43 -8.76 20.89
CA ASN A 505 -6.85 -9.43 19.67
C ASN A 505 -8.35 -9.76 19.73
N LEU A 506 -8.83 -10.16 20.91
CA LEU A 506 -10.26 -10.41 21.14
C LEU A 506 -11.07 -9.10 21.04
N SER A 507 -10.58 -8.00 21.59
CA SER A 507 -11.22 -6.69 21.48
C SER A 507 -11.32 -6.22 20.02
N LEU A 508 -10.25 -6.36 19.25
CA LEU A 508 -10.23 -6.01 17.83
C LEU A 508 -11.21 -6.84 16.99
N ILE A 509 -11.42 -8.11 17.33
CA ILE A 509 -12.37 -9.00 16.66
C ILE A 509 -13.82 -8.62 16.98
N HIS A 510 -14.10 -8.16 18.20
CA HIS A 510 -15.46 -7.89 18.69
C HIS A 510 -15.91 -6.44 18.51
N ILE A 511 -15.00 -5.50 18.31
CA ILE A 511 -15.30 -4.10 18.01
C ILE A 511 -15.37 -3.88 16.50
#